data_5309f36ed8a6c21e3309fade280da2bd
#
_entry.id   5309f36ed8a6c21e3309fade280da2bd
#
_cell.length_a   1.000
_cell.length_b   1.000
_cell.length_c   1.000
_cell.angle_alpha   90.00
_cell.angle_beta   90.00
_cell.angle_gamma   90.00
#
_symmetry.space_group_name_H-M   'P 1'
#
loop_
_entity.id
_entity.type
_entity.pdbx_description
1 polymer ?
#
loop_
_entity_poly.entity_id
_entity_poly.type
_entity_poly.pdbx_seq_one_letter_code
_entity_poly.pdbx_strand_id
1 'polypeptide(L)'
;MRLKAFFKKVSGCIPFSDCRNVVFGFFSQTPFFVLKTGKNPQWNKSQCCVNIEENCYCLLVTQNRRKDGCLMGIYLNPGNNKFKRAVNSDIYVDKTGLIKYTNSIVDTLQSCVCVSRPRRFGKSMAADMLTAYYSKGCDSRELFSGLEIAKDESFEEHLNKYDTIFLNMQEFLSRSSNVKELLERVEGKVIRELKKQYPDVELYDENDLAETMQDIFAESECLFIVIIDEWDCIFREFKHDKAAQEIYLDFLRDLLKDKEYIYLAYMTGILPIKKYGTHSALNMFDEFSMIDPGPLAEYVGFTEKEVEALCQKYQMDINEIKNWYDGYSFEEVESVYSPKSVVSCMRLGKLGNYWNQTETFEALQIYIDMNFEGLRDDILSMIAGETVPVNTRSFTNDMTTFRTEDDVLTLLIHLGYLGYRYADKTVFIPNEEIRSEYVSAIAVSDWGEVSKALKNSADTLQAIWQGREEQVAEGIRQAHFETSHLQYNDENALSYTISLALYAARNFYTVHRELSGGKGFADIVYVPRKRFLDKPALVVELKWDKNAEGAIQQIKEKEYCRSLEEYKGNLLLVGINYDKKTQVHTCKIEQYRKEESI
;
A
#
# COMPACT_ATOMS: atom_id res chain seq x y z
N MET A 1 -13.87 -23.84 33.80
CA MET A 1 -14.78 -24.33 32.75
C MET A 1 -14.07 -25.00 31.57
N ARG A 2 -12.93 -24.52 31.12
CA ARG A 2 -12.17 -25.12 29.99
C ARG A 2 -11.61 -26.52 30.25
N LEU A 3 -11.25 -26.86 31.48
CA LEU A 3 -10.80 -28.22 31.85
C LEU A 3 -11.90 -29.29 31.72
N LYS A 4 -13.16 -28.97 32.06
CA LYS A 4 -14.27 -29.92 31.94
C LYS A 4 -14.63 -30.27 30.49
N ALA A 5 -14.46 -29.31 29.53
CA ALA A 5 -14.66 -29.56 28.11
C ALA A 5 -13.54 -30.42 27.50
N PHE A 6 -12.30 -30.23 27.97
CA PHE A 6 -11.16 -31.04 27.56
C PHE A 6 -11.29 -32.51 28.05
N PHE A 7 -11.65 -32.71 29.30
CA PHE A 7 -11.86 -34.07 29.83
C PHE A 7 -12.98 -34.81 29.10
N LYS A 8 -14.00 -34.11 28.60
CA LYS A 8 -15.09 -34.72 27.82
C LYS A 8 -14.64 -35.20 26.43
N LYS A 9 -13.59 -34.61 25.87
CA LYS A 9 -13.03 -34.96 24.57
C LYS A 9 -11.99 -36.10 24.65
N VAL A 10 -11.34 -36.26 25.80
CA VAL A 10 -10.33 -37.30 26.07
C VAL A 10 -10.94 -38.57 26.63
N SER A 11 -12.13 -38.49 27.27
CA SER A 11 -12.84 -39.64 27.88
C SER A 11 -13.34 -40.70 26.88
N GLY A 12 -13.21 -40.50 25.58
CA GLY A 12 -13.51 -41.53 24.58
C GLY A 12 -12.40 -42.57 24.39
N CYS A 13 -11.21 -42.36 24.97
CA CYS A 13 -10.05 -43.23 24.71
C CYS A 13 -9.50 -43.99 25.96
N ILE A 14 -9.89 -43.60 27.19
CA ILE A 14 -9.36 -44.24 28.42
C ILE A 14 -10.43 -44.25 29.52
N PRO A 15 -10.68 -45.39 30.18
CA PRO A 15 -11.58 -45.45 31.34
C PRO A 15 -11.06 -44.64 32.52
N PHE A 16 -11.91 -43.83 33.11
CA PHE A 16 -11.59 -42.84 34.17
C PHE A 16 -11.08 -43.46 35.50
N SER A 17 -11.16 -44.78 35.63
CA SER A 17 -10.75 -45.54 36.84
C SER A 17 -9.22 -45.63 37.01
N ASP A 18 -8.44 -45.40 35.95
CA ASP A 18 -6.98 -45.66 35.96
C ASP A 18 -6.10 -44.42 36.10
N CYS A 19 -6.69 -43.23 36.20
CA CYS A 19 -5.93 -41.95 36.33
C CYS A 19 -5.94 -41.45 37.76
N ARG A 20 -4.86 -41.67 38.54
CA ARG A 20 -4.79 -41.23 39.94
C ARG A 20 -4.13 -39.86 40.15
N ASN A 21 -3.26 -39.38 39.26
CA ASN A 21 -2.66 -38.03 39.33
C ASN A 21 -2.30 -37.49 37.95
N VAL A 22 -2.67 -36.23 37.64
CA VAL A 22 -2.27 -35.49 36.46
C VAL A 22 -1.34 -34.36 36.90
N VAL A 23 -0.11 -34.34 36.40
CA VAL A 23 0.84 -33.25 36.64
C VAL A 23 0.91 -32.37 35.39
N PHE A 24 0.73 -31.07 35.59
CA PHE A 24 0.79 -30.05 34.54
C PHE A 24 2.18 -29.40 34.54
N GLY A 25 2.82 -29.29 33.38
CA GLY A 25 4.12 -28.65 33.29
C GLY A 25 4.34 -27.96 31.95
N PHE A 26 5.34 -27.04 31.92
CA PHE A 26 5.80 -26.40 30.71
C PHE A 26 7.27 -26.73 30.48
N PHE A 27 7.60 -27.20 29.31
CA PHE A 27 8.97 -27.35 28.86
C PHE A 27 9.16 -26.48 27.61
N SER A 28 10.03 -25.49 27.69
CA SER A 28 10.32 -24.53 26.60
C SER A 28 9.07 -23.97 25.88
N GLN A 29 8.09 -23.47 26.64
CA GLN A 29 6.82 -22.87 26.16
C GLN A 29 5.79 -23.84 25.56
N THR A 30 6.06 -25.15 25.51
CA THR A 30 5.07 -26.14 25.05
C THR A 30 4.40 -26.81 26.25
N PRO A 31 3.09 -26.76 26.39
CA PRO A 31 2.40 -27.46 27.49
C PRO A 31 2.43 -28.97 27.27
N PHE A 32 2.77 -29.71 28.30
CA PHE A 32 2.72 -31.15 28.28
C PHE A 32 1.91 -31.72 29.48
N PHE A 33 1.31 -32.88 29.28
CA PHE A 33 0.58 -33.59 30.31
C PHE A 33 1.31 -34.87 30.64
N VAL A 34 1.55 -35.12 31.92
CA VAL A 34 2.10 -36.38 32.40
C VAL A 34 0.98 -37.13 33.11
N LEU A 35 0.59 -38.28 32.58
CA LEU A 35 -0.35 -39.20 33.20
C LEU A 35 0.41 -40.33 33.89
N LYS A 36 0.20 -40.52 35.20
CA LYS A 36 0.75 -41.65 35.93
C LYS A 36 -0.13 -42.87 35.69
N THR A 37 0.37 -43.86 34.95
CA THR A 37 -0.30 -45.12 34.70
C THR A 37 0.26 -46.21 35.60
N GLY A 38 -0.59 -47.10 36.12
CA GLY A 38 -0.15 -48.25 36.96
C GLY A 38 0.72 -49.28 36.22
N LYS A 39 1.30 -50.21 36.92
CA LYS A 39 2.22 -51.24 36.39
C LYS A 39 1.62 -52.00 35.20
N ASN A 40 2.30 -51.92 34.06
CA ASN A 40 2.10 -52.68 32.81
C ASN A 40 0.87 -52.37 31.93
N PRO A 41 0.91 -51.44 30.99
CA PRO A 41 -0.01 -51.41 29.85
C PRO A 41 0.63 -51.93 28.57
N GLN A 42 -0.08 -52.71 27.78
CA GLN A 42 0.25 -52.98 26.38
C GLN A 42 -0.12 -51.76 25.54
N TRP A 43 0.89 -50.98 25.12
CA TRP A 43 0.70 -49.80 24.29
C TRP A 43 1.53 -49.87 22.99
N ASN A 44 1.01 -49.25 21.95
CA ASN A 44 1.61 -49.26 20.61
C ASN A 44 2.90 -48.43 20.53
N LYS A 45 3.82 -48.78 19.64
CA LYS A 45 5.22 -48.32 19.52
C LYS A 45 5.44 -46.79 19.26
N SER A 46 4.41 -45.96 19.20
CA SER A 46 4.52 -44.53 18.91
C SER A 46 4.50 -43.59 20.14
N GLN A 47 4.61 -44.13 21.35
CA GLN A 47 4.57 -43.35 22.58
C GLN A 47 5.89 -43.52 23.36
N CYS A 48 6.64 -42.40 23.57
CA CYS A 48 7.80 -42.40 24.43
C CYS A 48 7.39 -42.53 25.90
N CYS A 49 7.63 -43.69 26.49
CA CYS A 49 7.46 -43.90 27.93
C CYS A 49 8.81 -43.68 28.64
N VAL A 50 8.83 -42.80 29.63
CA VAL A 50 9.99 -42.61 30.50
C VAL A 50 9.70 -43.28 31.83
N ASN A 51 10.59 -44.22 32.22
CA ASN A 51 10.47 -44.94 33.47
C ASN A 51 11.29 -44.19 34.56
N ILE A 52 10.62 -43.66 35.55
CA ILE A 52 11.29 -43.02 36.70
C ILE A 52 10.81 -43.77 37.96
N GLU A 53 11.74 -44.41 38.66
CA GLU A 53 11.54 -45.08 39.95
C GLU A 53 10.25 -45.95 40.06
N GLU A 54 10.20 -47.06 39.33
CA GLU A 54 9.10 -48.03 39.36
C GLU A 54 7.69 -47.55 38.85
N ASN A 55 7.56 -46.37 38.34
CA ASN A 55 6.29 -45.84 37.76
C ASN A 55 6.45 -45.49 36.29
N CYS A 56 5.55 -45.95 35.43
CA CYS A 56 5.49 -45.55 34.01
C CYS A 56 4.79 -44.20 33.84
N TYR A 57 5.45 -43.26 33.20
CA TYR A 57 4.89 -41.96 32.79
C TYR A 57 4.77 -41.91 31.28
N CYS A 58 3.60 -41.61 30.78
CA CYS A 58 3.41 -41.41 29.34
C CYS A 58 3.47 -39.92 29.01
N LEU A 59 4.46 -39.54 28.25
CA LEU A 59 4.55 -38.20 27.70
C LEU A 59 3.69 -38.14 26.43
N LEU A 60 2.52 -37.55 26.52
CA LEU A 60 1.73 -37.19 25.35
C LEU A 60 2.30 -35.86 24.81
N VAL A 61 3.28 -35.93 23.95
CA VAL A 61 3.65 -34.81 23.12
C VAL A 61 2.54 -34.71 22.05
N THR A 62 1.63 -33.76 22.22
CA THR A 62 0.71 -33.41 21.14
C THR A 62 1.51 -32.78 20.02
N GLN A 63 2.04 -33.58 19.12
CA GLN A 63 2.40 -33.06 17.80
C GLN A 63 1.06 -32.64 17.17
N ASN A 64 1.00 -31.38 16.70
CA ASN A 64 -0.10 -30.91 15.89
C ASN A 64 -0.06 -31.59 14.51
N ARG A 65 -0.32 -32.91 14.47
CA ARG A 65 -0.50 -33.64 13.21
C ARG A 65 -1.97 -33.68 12.88
N ARG A 66 -2.35 -33.33 11.66
CA ARG A 66 -3.66 -33.66 11.09
C ARG A 66 -3.79 -35.16 10.87
N LYS A 67 -5.03 -35.64 10.57
CA LYS A 67 -5.32 -37.02 10.25
C LYS A 67 -4.51 -37.57 9.05
N ASP A 68 -4.05 -36.69 8.17
CA ASP A 68 -3.28 -36.95 6.96
C ASP A 68 -1.75 -36.93 7.15
N GLY A 69 -1.26 -36.73 8.38
CA GLY A 69 0.17 -36.76 8.69
C GLY A 69 0.93 -35.45 8.42
N CYS A 70 0.28 -34.39 7.90
CA CYS A 70 0.93 -33.12 7.65
C CYS A 70 1.28 -32.37 8.94
N LEU A 71 2.50 -31.85 9.02
CA LEU A 71 3.01 -31.02 10.11
C LEU A 71 2.78 -29.54 9.78
N MET A 72 2.08 -28.83 10.67
CA MET A 72 1.99 -27.38 10.60
C MET A 72 3.31 -26.78 11.09
N GLY A 73 4.01 -26.06 10.21
CA GLY A 73 5.24 -25.33 10.50
C GLY A 73 5.02 -23.83 10.63
N ILE A 74 6.13 -23.10 10.68
CA ILE A 74 6.15 -21.62 10.66
C ILE A 74 6.38 -21.12 9.24
N TYR A 75 7.26 -21.77 8.51
CA TYR A 75 7.67 -21.45 7.14
C TYR A 75 7.10 -22.43 6.13
N LEU A 76 7.13 -23.73 6.43
CA LEU A 76 6.49 -24.77 5.65
C LEU A 76 5.11 -25.06 6.23
N ASN A 77 4.11 -25.01 5.39
CA ASN A 77 2.70 -25.28 5.75
C ASN A 77 2.20 -24.46 6.96
N PRO A 78 2.29 -23.11 6.90
CA PRO A 78 1.81 -22.28 8.00
C PRO A 78 0.31 -22.41 8.22
N GLY A 79 -0.13 -22.06 9.43
CA GLY A 79 -1.55 -22.00 9.75
C GLY A 79 -2.23 -20.73 9.23
N ASN A 80 -3.56 -20.72 9.25
CA ASN A 80 -4.42 -19.65 8.74
C ASN A 80 -4.70 -18.49 9.73
N ASN A 81 -4.03 -18.47 10.89
CA ASN A 81 -4.36 -17.52 11.97
C ASN A 81 -4.20 -16.04 11.58
N LYS A 82 -3.23 -15.70 10.71
CA LYS A 82 -3.00 -14.33 10.27
C LYS A 82 -4.19 -13.84 9.44
N PHE A 83 -4.58 -14.59 8.43
CA PHE A 83 -5.73 -14.27 7.59
C PHE A 83 -7.06 -14.30 8.37
N LYS A 84 -7.24 -15.27 9.29
CA LYS A 84 -8.41 -15.30 10.19
C LYS A 84 -8.56 -14.03 11.04
N ARG A 85 -7.46 -13.44 11.50
CA ARG A 85 -7.49 -12.14 12.21
C ARG A 85 -7.92 -11.01 11.29
N ALA A 86 -7.50 -11.03 10.02
CA ALA A 86 -7.90 -10.03 9.04
C ALA A 86 -9.41 -10.10 8.76
N VAL A 87 -9.94 -11.29 8.49
CA VAL A 87 -11.38 -11.51 8.25
C VAL A 87 -12.24 -11.12 9.48
N ASN A 88 -11.74 -11.35 10.68
CA ASN A 88 -12.43 -10.99 11.93
C ASN A 88 -12.27 -9.52 12.33
N SER A 89 -11.62 -8.70 11.52
CA SER A 89 -11.49 -7.25 11.80
C SER A 89 -12.82 -6.53 11.56
N ASP A 90 -13.03 -5.39 12.25
CA ASP A 90 -14.24 -4.56 12.10
C ASP A 90 -14.50 -4.14 10.65
N ILE A 91 -13.41 -3.94 9.91
CA ILE A 91 -13.42 -3.62 8.49
C ILE A 91 -12.54 -4.65 7.77
N TYR A 92 -13.18 -5.50 7.02
CA TYR A 92 -12.56 -6.43 6.07
C TYR A 92 -13.23 -6.23 4.72
N VAL A 93 -12.44 -6.13 3.67
CA VAL A 93 -12.88 -6.08 2.28
C VAL A 93 -12.39 -7.35 1.61
N ASP A 94 -13.32 -8.07 0.98
CA ASP A 94 -13.04 -9.37 0.37
C ASP A 94 -12.23 -9.18 -0.93
N LYS A 95 -11.04 -9.73 -0.95
CA LYS A 95 -10.12 -9.75 -2.10
C LYS A 95 -9.79 -11.17 -2.56
N THR A 96 -10.63 -12.14 -2.16
CA THR A 96 -10.39 -13.55 -2.49
C THR A 96 -10.54 -13.87 -3.98
N GLY A 97 -11.03 -12.93 -4.80
CA GLY A 97 -10.94 -13.02 -6.25
C GLY A 97 -9.50 -13.17 -6.78
N LEU A 98 -8.49 -12.69 -6.04
CA LEU A 98 -7.08 -12.97 -6.34
C LEU A 98 -6.78 -14.47 -6.39
N ILE A 99 -7.42 -15.27 -5.53
CA ILE A 99 -7.23 -16.73 -5.50
C ILE A 99 -7.73 -17.37 -6.81
N LYS A 100 -8.83 -16.86 -7.36
CA LYS A 100 -9.33 -17.33 -8.67
C LYS A 100 -8.28 -17.12 -9.75
N TYR A 101 -7.64 -15.93 -9.77
CA TYR A 101 -6.56 -15.66 -10.71
C TYR A 101 -5.39 -16.63 -10.48
N THR A 102 -4.91 -16.75 -9.24
CA THR A 102 -3.77 -17.65 -8.95
C THR A 102 -4.10 -19.11 -9.24
N ASN A 103 -5.32 -19.59 -8.98
CA ASN A 103 -5.76 -20.94 -9.36
C ASN A 103 -5.72 -21.19 -10.87
N SER A 104 -6.00 -20.16 -11.68
CA SER A 104 -5.99 -20.28 -13.16
C SER A 104 -4.60 -20.38 -13.77
N ILE A 105 -3.57 -20.03 -13.02
CA ILE A 105 -2.18 -20.01 -13.50
C ILE A 105 -1.27 -21.07 -12.85
N VAL A 106 -1.74 -21.78 -11.81
CA VAL A 106 -0.96 -22.89 -11.22
C VAL A 106 -0.61 -23.91 -12.30
N ASP A 107 0.59 -24.48 -12.25
CA ASP A 107 1.10 -25.45 -13.21
C ASP A 107 1.11 -24.96 -14.66
N THR A 108 1.32 -23.67 -14.86
CA THR A 108 1.44 -23.07 -16.19
C THR A 108 2.75 -22.29 -16.32
N LEU A 109 3.09 -21.85 -17.53
CA LEU A 109 4.26 -20.97 -17.76
C LEU A 109 4.12 -19.60 -17.06
N GLN A 110 2.92 -19.22 -16.64
CA GLN A 110 2.59 -17.98 -15.93
C GLN A 110 2.52 -18.16 -14.39
N SER A 111 2.93 -19.31 -13.87
CA SER A 111 2.84 -19.64 -12.44
C SER A 111 3.73 -18.79 -11.52
N CYS A 112 4.58 -17.93 -12.07
CA CYS A 112 5.42 -17.02 -11.31
C CYS A 112 4.89 -15.59 -11.40
N VAL A 113 4.40 -15.04 -10.29
CA VAL A 113 3.73 -13.72 -10.22
C VAL A 113 4.42 -12.83 -9.19
N CYS A 114 4.74 -11.60 -9.57
CA CYS A 114 5.25 -10.57 -8.66
C CYS A 114 4.31 -9.35 -8.62
N VAL A 115 3.83 -8.99 -7.43
CA VAL A 115 2.93 -7.85 -7.21
C VAL A 115 3.65 -6.74 -6.47
N SER A 116 3.91 -5.64 -7.17
CA SER A 116 4.58 -4.46 -6.62
C SER A 116 3.58 -3.33 -6.37
N ARG A 117 3.39 -2.95 -5.11
CA ARG A 117 2.51 -1.87 -4.66
C ARG A 117 3.17 -1.07 -3.54
N PRO A 118 2.80 0.18 -3.33
CA PRO A 118 3.26 0.96 -2.19
C PRO A 118 2.99 0.25 -0.86
N ARG A 119 3.62 0.71 0.19
CA ARG A 119 3.29 0.24 1.54
C ARG A 119 1.81 0.43 1.83
N ARG A 120 1.22 -0.47 2.65
CA ARG A 120 -0.17 -0.38 3.16
C ARG A 120 -1.28 -0.60 2.14
N PHE A 121 -0.95 -1.06 0.94
CA PHE A 121 -1.94 -1.46 -0.07
C PHE A 121 -2.54 -2.86 0.15
N GLY A 122 -2.10 -3.60 1.16
CA GLY A 122 -2.66 -4.91 1.49
C GLY A 122 -1.86 -6.10 0.97
N LYS A 123 -0.64 -5.91 0.46
CA LYS A 123 0.25 -6.96 -0.08
C LYS A 123 0.43 -8.16 0.87
N SER A 124 0.87 -7.88 2.10
CA SER A 124 1.07 -8.94 3.10
C SER A 124 -0.22 -9.66 3.49
N MET A 125 -1.37 -8.95 3.43
CA MET A 125 -2.68 -9.58 3.64
C MET A 125 -3.03 -10.53 2.49
N ALA A 126 -2.72 -10.17 1.24
CA ALA A 126 -2.87 -11.03 0.08
C ALA A 126 -1.97 -12.28 0.21
N ALA A 127 -0.72 -12.12 0.61
CA ALA A 127 0.21 -13.22 0.86
C ALA A 127 -0.28 -14.15 2.00
N ASP A 128 -0.77 -13.59 3.11
CA ASP A 128 -1.36 -14.37 4.23
C ASP A 128 -2.66 -15.09 3.80
N MET A 129 -3.46 -14.49 2.92
CA MET A 129 -4.68 -15.08 2.34
C MET A 129 -4.34 -16.28 1.46
N LEU A 130 -3.42 -16.11 0.50
CA LEU A 130 -2.96 -17.22 -0.37
C LEU A 130 -2.34 -18.35 0.46
N THR A 131 -1.53 -18.00 1.46
CA THR A 131 -0.97 -18.99 2.40
C THR A 131 -2.06 -19.77 3.13
N ALA A 132 -3.07 -19.11 3.66
CA ALA A 132 -4.19 -19.75 4.35
C ALA A 132 -5.03 -20.64 3.41
N TYR A 133 -5.11 -20.27 2.13
CA TYR A 133 -5.88 -21.03 1.15
C TYR A 133 -5.14 -22.29 0.69
N TYR A 134 -3.88 -22.17 0.30
CA TYR A 134 -3.13 -23.26 -0.31
C TYR A 134 -2.54 -24.24 0.70
N SER A 135 -2.11 -23.76 1.88
CA SER A 135 -1.37 -24.56 2.86
C SER A 135 -2.15 -25.78 3.35
N LYS A 136 -1.60 -26.97 3.16
CA LYS A 136 -2.14 -28.21 3.73
C LYS A 136 -1.96 -28.34 5.25
N GLY A 137 -1.19 -27.44 5.87
CA GLY A 137 -0.98 -27.38 7.33
C GLY A 137 -2.18 -26.88 8.14
N CYS A 138 -3.22 -26.33 7.48
CA CYS A 138 -4.40 -25.80 8.16
C CYS A 138 -5.71 -26.24 7.48
N ASP A 139 -6.84 -26.16 8.16
CA ASP A 139 -8.18 -26.28 7.56
C ASP A 139 -8.83 -24.92 7.49
N SER A 140 -8.98 -24.42 6.29
CA SER A 140 -9.48 -23.09 6.03
C SER A 140 -10.86 -23.05 5.40
N ARG A 141 -11.50 -24.20 5.18
CA ARG A 141 -12.81 -24.29 4.53
C ARG A 141 -13.86 -23.38 5.17
N GLU A 142 -14.01 -23.44 6.50
CA GLU A 142 -14.95 -22.58 7.21
C GLU A 142 -14.60 -21.09 7.06
N LEU A 143 -13.30 -20.77 7.06
CA LEU A 143 -12.80 -19.39 6.93
C LEU A 143 -13.13 -18.77 5.58
N PHE A 144 -13.07 -19.54 4.49
CA PHE A 144 -13.35 -19.06 3.14
C PHE A 144 -14.81 -19.24 2.70
N SER A 145 -15.62 -20.06 3.39
CA SER A 145 -16.98 -20.46 2.96
C SER A 145 -17.94 -19.29 2.69
N GLY A 146 -17.72 -18.14 3.32
CA GLY A 146 -18.55 -16.94 3.16
C GLY A 146 -17.94 -15.90 2.20
N LEU A 147 -16.77 -16.17 1.61
CA LEU A 147 -16.03 -15.24 0.76
C LEU A 147 -16.28 -15.53 -0.73
N GLU A 148 -15.88 -14.59 -1.59
CA GLU A 148 -16.17 -14.64 -3.02
C GLU A 148 -15.63 -15.90 -3.68
N ILE A 149 -14.42 -16.33 -3.34
CA ILE A 149 -13.75 -17.50 -3.91
C ILE A 149 -14.56 -18.80 -3.68
N ALA A 150 -15.35 -18.90 -2.61
CA ALA A 150 -16.17 -20.08 -2.34
C ALA A 150 -17.23 -20.35 -3.42
N LYS A 151 -17.51 -19.37 -4.28
CA LYS A 151 -18.44 -19.49 -5.40
C LYS A 151 -17.76 -19.97 -6.69
N ASP A 152 -16.43 -20.00 -6.70
CA ASP A 152 -15.64 -20.40 -7.88
C ASP A 152 -15.48 -21.93 -7.93
N GLU A 153 -15.55 -22.49 -9.14
CA GLU A 153 -15.46 -23.94 -9.35
C GLU A 153 -14.11 -24.50 -8.89
N SER A 154 -13.03 -23.70 -9.00
CA SER A 154 -11.68 -24.10 -8.60
C SER A 154 -11.47 -24.13 -7.07
N PHE A 155 -12.42 -23.62 -6.29
CA PHE A 155 -12.27 -23.48 -4.84
C PHE A 155 -11.88 -24.78 -4.13
N GLU A 156 -12.64 -25.86 -4.40
CA GLU A 156 -12.45 -27.15 -3.75
C GLU A 156 -11.21 -27.90 -4.28
N GLU A 157 -10.81 -27.63 -5.50
CA GLU A 157 -9.70 -28.28 -6.16
C GLU A 157 -8.37 -27.93 -5.49
N HIS A 158 -8.19 -26.67 -5.09
CA HIS A 158 -6.91 -26.17 -4.60
C HIS A 158 -6.87 -25.93 -3.08
N LEU A 159 -8.02 -25.88 -2.41
CA LEU A 159 -8.10 -25.54 -0.99
C LEU A 159 -7.31 -26.51 -0.10
N ASN A 160 -6.28 -26.02 0.55
CA ASN A 160 -5.44 -26.74 1.52
C ASN A 160 -4.79 -28.03 0.96
N LYS A 161 -4.31 -27.99 -0.28
CA LYS A 161 -3.78 -29.18 -0.98
C LYS A 161 -2.25 -29.23 -1.07
N TYR A 162 -1.54 -28.10 -0.91
CA TYR A 162 -0.15 -27.99 -1.30
C TYR A 162 0.79 -27.79 -0.13
N ASP A 163 2.04 -28.24 -0.31
CA ASP A 163 3.13 -27.80 0.54
C ASP A 163 3.42 -26.33 0.22
N THR A 164 3.11 -25.47 1.17
CA THR A 164 3.22 -24.02 1.00
C THR A 164 4.35 -23.47 1.85
N ILE A 165 5.33 -22.86 1.20
CA ILE A 165 6.44 -22.16 1.86
C ILE A 165 6.09 -20.66 1.89
N PHE A 166 6.10 -20.08 3.09
CA PHE A 166 5.89 -18.65 3.29
C PHE A 166 7.12 -17.99 3.91
N LEU A 167 7.68 -17.01 3.19
CA LEU A 167 8.86 -16.25 3.61
C LEU A 167 8.52 -14.75 3.65
N ASN A 168 8.68 -14.11 4.82
CA ASN A 168 8.73 -12.65 4.90
C ASN A 168 10.19 -12.22 5.01
N MET A 169 10.74 -11.68 3.94
CA MET A 169 12.16 -11.36 3.84
C MET A 169 12.60 -10.27 4.80
N GLN A 170 11.71 -9.30 5.09
CA GLN A 170 11.98 -8.24 6.07
C GLN A 170 12.13 -8.80 7.50
N GLU A 171 11.39 -9.87 7.85
CA GLU A 171 11.54 -10.52 9.16
C GLU A 171 12.92 -11.19 9.31
N PHE A 172 13.41 -11.84 8.26
CA PHE A 172 14.74 -12.43 8.24
C PHE A 172 15.83 -11.36 8.29
N LEU A 173 15.65 -10.29 7.49
CA LEU A 173 16.59 -9.17 7.43
C LEU A 173 16.78 -8.50 8.79
N SER A 174 15.70 -8.27 9.52
CA SER A 174 15.74 -7.63 10.85
C SER A 174 16.57 -8.42 11.89
N ARG A 175 16.91 -9.67 11.61
CA ARG A 175 17.64 -10.58 12.51
C ARG A 175 19.01 -10.95 11.96
N SER A 176 19.46 -10.33 10.87
CA SER A 176 20.69 -10.64 10.17
C SER A 176 21.54 -9.40 10.00
N SER A 177 22.85 -9.55 10.07
CA SER A 177 23.84 -8.46 9.93
C SER A 177 24.19 -8.17 8.47
N ASN A 178 23.98 -9.15 7.58
CA ASN A 178 24.28 -9.07 6.15
C ASN A 178 23.43 -10.08 5.37
N VAL A 179 23.47 -10.00 4.04
CA VAL A 179 22.66 -10.84 3.16
C VAL A 179 23.02 -12.32 3.26
N LYS A 180 24.31 -12.65 3.41
CA LYS A 180 24.75 -14.05 3.54
C LYS A 180 24.14 -14.70 4.79
N GLU A 181 24.23 -14.05 5.94
CA GLU A 181 23.59 -14.51 7.18
C GLU A 181 22.08 -14.64 7.05
N LEU A 182 21.46 -13.71 6.30
CA LEU A 182 20.02 -13.76 6.02
C LEU A 182 19.67 -15.05 5.27
N LEU A 183 20.39 -15.37 4.19
CA LEU A 183 20.13 -16.55 3.38
C LEU A 183 20.38 -17.84 4.17
N GLU A 184 21.50 -17.96 4.90
CA GLU A 184 21.78 -19.08 5.79
C GLU A 184 20.65 -19.32 6.80
N ARG A 185 20.02 -18.24 7.30
CA ARG A 185 18.86 -18.33 8.20
C ARG A 185 17.59 -18.79 7.50
N VAL A 186 17.34 -18.32 6.28
CA VAL A 186 16.19 -18.74 5.47
C VAL A 186 16.30 -20.24 5.20
N GLU A 187 17.41 -20.66 4.60
CA GLU A 187 17.68 -22.05 4.24
C GLU A 187 17.62 -22.96 5.45
N GLY A 188 18.41 -22.68 6.49
CA GLY A 188 18.47 -23.53 7.68
C GLY A 188 17.15 -23.69 8.42
N LYS A 189 16.22 -22.69 8.35
CA LYS A 189 14.92 -22.81 8.98
C LYS A 189 13.92 -23.59 8.13
N VAL A 190 13.88 -23.35 6.82
CA VAL A 190 12.99 -24.04 5.90
C VAL A 190 13.40 -25.51 5.77
N ILE A 191 14.67 -25.80 5.53
CA ILE A 191 15.22 -27.17 5.43
C ILE A 191 14.92 -27.97 6.71
N ARG A 192 15.06 -27.36 7.88
CA ARG A 192 14.72 -28.03 9.14
C ARG A 192 13.25 -28.44 9.21
N GLU A 193 12.33 -27.65 8.64
CA GLU A 193 10.89 -28.00 8.61
C GLU A 193 10.61 -29.02 7.51
N LEU A 194 11.27 -28.94 6.34
CA LEU A 194 11.21 -29.93 5.27
C LEU A 194 11.68 -31.32 5.75
N LYS A 195 12.84 -31.40 6.42
CA LYS A 195 13.34 -32.68 7.02
C LYS A 195 12.36 -33.32 7.99
N LYS A 196 11.58 -32.51 8.73
CA LYS A 196 10.55 -33.05 9.63
C LYS A 196 9.33 -33.56 8.90
N GLN A 197 8.97 -32.93 7.78
CA GLN A 197 7.85 -33.32 6.95
C GLN A 197 8.18 -34.55 6.10
N TYR A 198 9.41 -34.62 5.60
CA TYR A 198 9.94 -35.65 4.71
C TYR A 198 11.17 -36.36 5.34
N PRO A 199 10.97 -37.09 6.45
CA PRO A 199 12.09 -37.66 7.21
C PRO A 199 12.78 -38.85 6.52
N ASP A 200 12.15 -39.42 5.51
CA ASP A 200 12.63 -40.62 4.81
C ASP A 200 13.37 -40.29 3.50
N VAL A 201 13.37 -39.01 3.08
CA VAL A 201 14.08 -38.54 1.87
C VAL A 201 15.57 -38.36 2.19
N GLU A 202 16.43 -38.93 1.34
CA GLU A 202 17.86 -38.74 1.42
C GLU A 202 18.24 -37.43 0.70
N LEU A 203 18.88 -36.50 1.43
CA LEU A 203 19.28 -35.19 0.90
C LEU A 203 20.73 -35.19 0.49
N TYR A 204 21.04 -34.69 -0.71
CA TYR A 204 22.39 -34.55 -1.22
C TYR A 204 23.17 -33.43 -0.49
N ASP A 205 22.59 -32.22 -0.40
CA ASP A 205 23.11 -31.15 0.43
C ASP A 205 22.08 -30.67 1.45
N GLU A 206 22.38 -30.86 2.72
CA GLU A 206 21.51 -30.46 3.83
C GLU A 206 21.50 -28.97 4.13
N ASN A 207 22.29 -28.16 3.40
CA ASN A 207 22.37 -26.71 3.58
C ASN A 207 21.87 -25.92 2.38
N ASP A 208 21.60 -26.55 1.25
CA ASP A 208 21.03 -25.94 0.06
C ASP A 208 19.53 -26.20 -0.02
N LEU A 209 18.73 -25.11 -0.01
CA LEU A 209 17.27 -25.21 -0.03
C LEU A 209 16.75 -25.69 -1.40
N ALA A 210 17.35 -25.21 -2.49
CA ALA A 210 16.91 -25.58 -3.84
C ALA A 210 17.17 -27.06 -4.13
N GLU A 211 18.36 -27.57 -3.74
CA GLU A 211 18.67 -29.00 -3.83
C GLU A 211 17.80 -29.85 -2.91
N THR A 212 17.58 -29.41 -1.65
CA THR A 212 16.66 -30.10 -0.72
C THR A 212 15.25 -30.25 -1.31
N MET A 213 14.70 -29.19 -1.93
CA MET A 213 13.37 -29.24 -2.55
C MET A 213 13.37 -30.14 -3.79
N GLN A 214 14.45 -30.18 -4.56
CA GLN A 214 14.61 -31.06 -5.71
C GLN A 214 14.66 -32.54 -5.32
N ASP A 215 15.41 -32.89 -4.26
CA ASP A 215 15.48 -34.26 -3.73
C ASP A 215 14.10 -34.73 -3.24
N ILE A 216 13.39 -33.86 -2.52
CA ILE A 216 12.02 -34.16 -2.06
C ILE A 216 11.07 -34.37 -3.25
N PHE A 217 11.17 -33.52 -4.28
CA PHE A 217 10.36 -33.67 -5.49
C PHE A 217 10.67 -34.99 -6.22
N ALA A 218 11.95 -35.31 -6.39
CA ALA A 218 12.36 -36.53 -7.08
C ALA A 218 11.85 -37.82 -6.42
N GLU A 219 11.75 -37.85 -5.08
CA GLU A 219 11.29 -39.03 -4.36
C GLU A 219 9.78 -39.04 -4.09
N SER A 220 9.13 -37.86 -3.98
CA SER A 220 7.73 -37.77 -3.53
C SER A 220 6.76 -37.16 -4.54
N GLU A 221 7.27 -36.66 -5.69
CA GLU A 221 6.51 -35.85 -6.67
C GLU A 221 5.79 -34.66 -6.02
N CYS A 222 6.32 -34.16 -4.89
CA CYS A 222 5.70 -33.07 -4.14
C CYS A 222 5.90 -31.73 -4.86
N LEU A 223 4.81 -31.04 -5.15
CA LEU A 223 4.80 -29.70 -5.74
C LEU A 223 4.65 -28.64 -4.65
N PHE A 224 5.41 -27.57 -4.78
CA PHE A 224 5.43 -26.48 -3.80
C PHE A 224 4.77 -25.21 -4.32
N ILE A 225 4.05 -24.54 -3.41
CA ILE A 225 3.66 -23.14 -3.57
C ILE A 225 4.59 -22.29 -2.73
N VAL A 226 5.31 -21.37 -3.35
CA VAL A 226 6.28 -20.48 -2.68
C VAL A 226 5.72 -19.05 -2.67
N ILE A 227 5.54 -18.50 -1.46
CA ILE A 227 5.03 -17.15 -1.24
C ILE A 227 6.11 -16.34 -0.54
N ILE A 228 6.59 -15.26 -1.18
CA ILE A 228 7.64 -14.40 -0.66
C ILE A 228 7.10 -12.99 -0.48
N ASP A 229 6.96 -12.54 0.76
CA ASP A 229 6.53 -11.19 1.10
C ASP A 229 7.75 -10.29 1.35
N GLU A 230 7.66 -9.01 0.92
CA GLU A 230 8.75 -8.01 1.02
C GLU A 230 10.06 -8.46 0.33
N TRP A 231 9.94 -9.09 -0.86
CA TRP A 231 11.08 -9.63 -1.61
C TRP A 231 12.17 -8.57 -1.86
N ASP A 232 11.79 -7.32 -2.03
CA ASP A 232 12.64 -6.20 -2.40
C ASP A 232 13.36 -5.53 -1.22
N CYS A 233 13.20 -6.04 0.00
CA CYS A 233 13.77 -5.41 1.21
C CYS A 233 15.30 -5.24 1.15
N ILE A 234 16.00 -6.16 0.49
CA ILE A 234 17.45 -6.08 0.30
C ILE A 234 17.84 -4.86 -0.53
N PHE A 235 17.07 -4.54 -1.58
CA PHE A 235 17.32 -3.37 -2.44
C PHE A 235 17.04 -2.05 -1.73
N ARG A 236 16.12 -2.07 -0.77
CA ARG A 236 15.75 -0.89 0.03
C ARG A 236 16.74 -0.61 1.17
N GLU A 237 17.25 -1.64 1.82
CA GLU A 237 18.14 -1.51 2.98
C GLU A 237 19.63 -1.50 2.58
N PHE A 238 20.05 -2.38 1.67
CA PHE A 238 21.43 -2.45 1.15
C PHE A 238 21.53 -1.77 -0.22
N LYS A 239 21.06 -0.52 -0.33
CA LYS A 239 20.95 0.24 -1.59
C LYS A 239 22.25 0.28 -2.39
N HIS A 240 23.41 0.43 -1.70
CA HIS A 240 24.71 0.62 -2.32
C HIS A 240 25.54 -0.66 -2.40
N ASP A 241 25.11 -1.75 -1.77
CA ASP A 241 25.83 -3.03 -1.80
C ASP A 241 25.35 -3.91 -2.95
N LYS A 242 25.94 -3.67 -4.14
CA LYS A 242 25.58 -4.41 -5.37
C LYS A 242 25.91 -5.89 -5.25
N ALA A 243 27.01 -6.26 -4.58
CA ALA A 243 27.39 -7.65 -4.40
C ALA A 243 26.36 -8.40 -3.54
N ALA A 244 25.88 -7.78 -2.46
CA ALA A 244 24.80 -8.35 -1.64
C ALA A 244 23.51 -8.52 -2.44
N GLN A 245 23.16 -7.54 -3.29
CA GLN A 245 21.98 -7.62 -4.16
C GLN A 245 22.10 -8.76 -5.19
N GLU A 246 23.29 -8.96 -5.78
CA GLU A 246 23.54 -10.05 -6.72
C GLU A 246 23.43 -11.43 -6.06
N ILE A 247 24.06 -11.63 -4.89
CA ILE A 247 23.95 -12.88 -4.11
C ILE A 247 22.47 -13.20 -3.82
N TYR A 248 21.68 -12.21 -3.46
CA TYR A 248 20.26 -12.40 -3.19
C TYR A 248 19.46 -12.77 -4.44
N LEU A 249 19.74 -12.12 -5.57
CA LEU A 249 19.08 -12.45 -6.84
C LEU A 249 19.46 -13.85 -7.34
N ASP A 250 20.71 -14.25 -7.14
CA ASP A 250 21.18 -15.59 -7.48
C ASP A 250 20.46 -16.65 -6.65
N PHE A 251 20.30 -16.42 -5.33
CA PHE A 251 19.51 -17.31 -4.47
C PHE A 251 18.06 -17.45 -4.97
N LEU A 252 17.36 -16.33 -5.27
CA LEU A 252 15.99 -16.39 -5.77
C LEU A 252 15.89 -17.10 -7.13
N ARG A 253 16.87 -16.86 -8.00
CA ARG A 253 16.93 -17.54 -9.30
C ARG A 253 17.10 -19.04 -9.13
N ASP A 254 18.06 -19.45 -8.29
CA ASP A 254 18.38 -20.85 -8.09
C ASP A 254 17.24 -21.61 -7.39
N LEU A 255 16.48 -20.93 -6.54
CA LEU A 255 15.31 -21.50 -5.87
C LEU A 255 14.09 -21.64 -6.80
N LEU A 256 13.86 -20.69 -7.73
CA LEU A 256 12.56 -20.57 -8.41
C LEU A 256 12.62 -20.78 -9.92
N LYS A 257 13.78 -20.50 -10.58
CA LYS A 257 13.82 -20.48 -12.03
C LYS A 257 13.95 -21.87 -12.61
N ASP A 258 13.07 -22.19 -13.57
CA ASP A 258 13.07 -23.46 -14.33
C ASP A 258 13.04 -24.70 -13.41
N LYS A 259 12.31 -24.64 -12.31
CA LYS A 259 12.21 -25.72 -11.31
C LYS A 259 10.87 -26.44 -11.43
N GLU A 260 10.91 -27.74 -11.73
CA GLU A 260 9.71 -28.59 -11.85
C GLU A 260 8.91 -28.74 -10.56
N TYR A 261 9.54 -28.55 -9.40
CA TYR A 261 8.88 -28.59 -8.09
C TYR A 261 8.06 -27.34 -7.76
N ILE A 262 8.16 -26.25 -8.55
CA ILE A 262 7.37 -25.03 -8.34
C ILE A 262 6.02 -25.12 -9.04
N TYR A 263 4.95 -25.17 -8.27
CA TYR A 263 3.59 -25.16 -8.78
C TYR A 263 3.03 -23.72 -8.93
N LEU A 264 3.39 -22.84 -7.99
CA LEU A 264 3.11 -21.41 -8.00
C LEU A 264 4.21 -20.68 -7.21
N ALA A 265 4.72 -19.58 -7.74
CA ALA A 265 5.55 -18.63 -6.99
C ALA A 265 4.85 -17.26 -6.96
N TYR A 266 4.54 -16.76 -5.78
CA TYR A 266 3.90 -15.46 -5.58
C TYR A 266 4.81 -14.56 -4.74
N MET A 267 5.28 -13.46 -5.33
CA MET A 267 6.12 -12.48 -4.62
C MET A 267 5.39 -11.17 -4.42
N THR A 268 5.64 -10.51 -3.29
CA THR A 268 5.18 -9.13 -3.08
C THR A 268 6.32 -8.22 -2.67
N GLY A 269 6.29 -6.99 -3.17
CA GLY A 269 7.25 -5.95 -2.86
C GLY A 269 6.71 -4.55 -3.10
N ILE A 270 7.54 -3.55 -2.89
CA ILE A 270 7.27 -2.15 -3.25
C ILE A 270 7.83 -1.88 -4.64
N LEU A 271 9.10 -2.24 -4.82
CA LEU A 271 9.82 -2.03 -6.07
C LEU A 271 9.49 -3.14 -7.06
N PRO A 272 9.37 -2.80 -8.36
CA PRO A 272 9.32 -3.78 -9.41
C PRO A 272 10.63 -4.55 -9.52
N ILE A 273 10.58 -5.70 -10.20
CA ILE A 273 11.76 -6.54 -10.42
C ILE A 273 12.81 -5.77 -11.20
N LYS A 274 14.02 -5.80 -10.70
CA LYS A 274 15.10 -5.01 -11.24
C LYS A 274 15.55 -5.51 -12.62
N LYS A 275 15.63 -4.58 -13.55
CA LYS A 275 16.19 -4.81 -14.89
C LYS A 275 17.71 -4.66 -14.80
N TYR A 276 18.42 -5.73 -14.47
CA TYR A 276 19.88 -5.73 -14.44
C TYR A 276 20.50 -6.34 -15.68
N GLY A 277 21.39 -5.59 -16.33
CA GLY A 277 22.38 -6.07 -17.29
C GLY A 277 21.82 -6.93 -18.41
N THR A 278 22.67 -7.83 -18.94
CA THR A 278 22.34 -8.79 -19.99
C THR A 278 21.57 -10.03 -19.50
N HIS A 279 21.41 -10.19 -18.19
CA HIS A 279 20.75 -11.34 -17.57
C HIS A 279 19.74 -10.88 -16.53
N SER A 280 18.45 -10.87 -16.90
CA SER A 280 17.35 -10.71 -15.94
C SER A 280 17.28 -11.98 -15.09
N ALA A 281 17.72 -11.91 -13.81
CA ALA A 281 17.74 -13.07 -12.92
C ALA A 281 16.34 -13.67 -12.69
N LEU A 282 15.28 -12.83 -12.69
CA LEU A 282 13.91 -13.19 -12.36
C LEU A 282 12.95 -12.94 -13.54
N ASN A 283 13.38 -13.20 -14.77
CA ASN A 283 12.58 -12.96 -15.99
C ASN A 283 11.40 -13.93 -16.17
N MET A 284 11.28 -14.95 -15.31
CA MET A 284 10.14 -15.87 -15.33
C MET A 284 8.90 -15.29 -14.63
N PHE A 285 9.02 -14.19 -13.91
CA PHE A 285 7.89 -13.57 -13.23
C PHE A 285 7.07 -12.65 -14.15
N ASP A 286 5.77 -12.87 -14.20
CA ASP A 286 4.80 -11.87 -14.63
C ASP A 286 4.70 -10.81 -13.55
N GLU A 287 5.00 -9.56 -13.90
CA GLU A 287 5.11 -8.46 -12.96
C GLU A 287 3.92 -7.51 -13.07
N PHE A 288 3.25 -7.29 -11.95
CA PHE A 288 2.10 -6.39 -11.81
C PHE A 288 2.44 -5.23 -10.87
N SER A 289 2.81 -4.09 -11.46
CA SER A 289 3.32 -2.93 -10.72
C SER A 289 2.30 -1.77 -10.62
N MET A 290 2.74 -0.63 -10.09
CA MET A 290 1.92 0.61 -10.05
C MET A 290 1.72 1.25 -11.44
N ILE A 291 2.56 0.89 -12.41
CA ILE A 291 2.48 1.41 -13.78
C ILE A 291 1.65 0.48 -14.66
N ASP A 292 1.80 -0.81 -14.44
CA ASP A 292 1.10 -1.87 -15.17
C ASP A 292 0.60 -2.93 -14.18
N PRO A 293 -0.61 -2.78 -13.62
CA PRO A 293 -1.16 -3.70 -12.64
C PRO A 293 -1.86 -4.90 -13.27
N GLY A 294 -2.19 -4.87 -14.57
CA GLY A 294 -2.87 -5.90 -15.31
C GLY A 294 -4.11 -6.47 -14.59
N PRO A 295 -4.37 -7.78 -14.68
CA PRO A 295 -5.55 -8.40 -14.07
C PRO A 295 -5.60 -8.32 -12.53
N LEU A 296 -4.52 -7.84 -11.89
CA LEU A 296 -4.45 -7.71 -10.44
C LEU A 296 -4.75 -6.29 -9.92
N ALA A 297 -5.20 -5.39 -10.80
CA ALA A 297 -5.47 -3.99 -10.48
C ALA A 297 -6.43 -3.82 -9.28
N GLU A 298 -7.48 -4.64 -9.18
CA GLU A 298 -8.52 -4.52 -8.15
C GLU A 298 -8.23 -5.30 -6.86
N TYR A 299 -7.25 -6.22 -6.86
CA TYR A 299 -7.05 -7.12 -5.70
C TYR A 299 -6.09 -6.58 -4.65
N VAL A 300 -5.25 -5.60 -4.98
CA VAL A 300 -4.31 -4.99 -4.03
C VAL A 300 -4.53 -3.47 -4.00
N GLY A 301 -5.26 -3.02 -2.98
CA GLY A 301 -5.86 -1.71 -2.83
C GLY A 301 -7.37 -1.82 -2.65
N PHE A 302 -8.08 -0.72 -2.40
CA PHE A 302 -9.53 -0.68 -2.38
C PHE A 302 -10.07 0.01 -3.63
N THR A 303 -11.07 -0.57 -4.26
CA THR A 303 -11.78 0.03 -5.40
C THR A 303 -12.80 1.07 -4.91
N GLU A 304 -13.25 1.93 -5.81
CA GLU A 304 -14.28 2.94 -5.49
C GLU A 304 -15.55 2.32 -4.92
N LYS A 305 -16.06 1.25 -5.53
CA LYS A 305 -17.27 0.54 -5.07
C LYS A 305 -17.16 0.04 -3.62
N GLU A 306 -16.00 -0.48 -3.27
CA GLU A 306 -15.73 -0.96 -1.90
C GLU A 306 -15.69 0.20 -0.91
N VAL A 307 -15.06 1.32 -1.31
CA VAL A 307 -15.00 2.53 -0.49
C VAL A 307 -16.37 3.19 -0.35
N GLU A 308 -17.19 3.22 -1.40
CA GLU A 308 -18.58 3.69 -1.33
C GLU A 308 -19.42 2.88 -0.33
N ALA A 309 -19.28 1.54 -0.36
CA ALA A 309 -19.96 0.67 0.59
C ALA A 309 -19.52 0.95 2.05
N LEU A 310 -18.22 1.21 2.25
CA LEU A 310 -17.68 1.61 3.56
C LEU A 310 -18.20 3.00 3.97
N CYS A 311 -18.26 3.97 3.06
CA CYS A 311 -18.81 5.30 3.32
C CYS A 311 -20.27 5.24 3.78
N GLN A 312 -21.07 4.41 3.11
CA GLN A 312 -22.48 4.19 3.51
C GLN A 312 -22.56 3.56 4.91
N LYS A 313 -21.77 2.53 5.18
CA LYS A 313 -21.74 1.83 6.48
C LYS A 313 -21.31 2.74 7.63
N TYR A 314 -20.31 3.59 7.41
CA TYR A 314 -19.70 4.43 8.43
C TYR A 314 -20.18 5.88 8.39
N GLN A 315 -21.16 6.21 7.53
CA GLN A 315 -21.78 7.54 7.37
C GLN A 315 -20.74 8.64 7.07
N MET A 316 -19.75 8.33 6.21
CA MET A 316 -18.74 9.26 5.73
C MET A 316 -19.13 9.80 4.35
N ASP A 317 -18.75 11.04 4.06
CA ASP A 317 -18.97 11.64 2.74
C ASP A 317 -17.96 11.10 1.72
N ILE A 318 -18.46 10.45 0.68
CA ILE A 318 -17.60 9.86 -0.37
C ILE A 318 -16.73 10.91 -1.07
N ASN A 319 -17.21 12.14 -1.28
CA ASN A 319 -16.45 13.18 -1.96
C ASN A 319 -15.27 13.66 -1.09
N GLU A 320 -15.46 13.73 0.23
CA GLU A 320 -14.37 14.02 1.16
C GLU A 320 -13.34 12.88 1.17
N ILE A 321 -13.80 11.63 1.16
CA ILE A 321 -12.91 10.44 1.11
C ILE A 321 -12.13 10.40 -0.19
N LYS A 322 -12.76 10.66 -1.35
CA LYS A 322 -12.10 10.78 -2.65
C LYS A 322 -10.98 11.83 -2.60
N ASN A 323 -11.30 13.04 -2.17
CA ASN A 323 -10.32 14.13 -2.12
C ASN A 323 -9.10 13.80 -1.23
N TRP A 324 -9.30 13.01 -0.16
CA TRP A 324 -8.25 12.69 0.79
C TRP A 324 -7.44 11.44 0.44
N TYR A 325 -8.02 10.43 -0.20
CA TYR A 325 -7.41 9.09 -0.26
C TYR A 325 -7.47 8.43 -1.63
N ASP A 326 -8.18 8.98 -2.61
CA ASP A 326 -8.22 8.50 -3.99
C ASP A 326 -6.98 8.94 -4.78
N GLY A 327 -6.93 8.64 -6.07
CA GLY A 327 -5.98 9.20 -7.04
C GLY A 327 -4.92 8.22 -7.53
N TYR A 328 -5.06 6.94 -7.22
CA TYR A 328 -4.33 5.91 -7.97
C TYR A 328 -5.27 5.32 -9.01
N SER A 329 -4.97 5.56 -10.29
CA SER A 329 -5.76 5.07 -11.41
C SER A 329 -4.95 4.09 -12.24
N PHE A 330 -5.62 3.07 -12.73
CA PHE A 330 -5.06 2.08 -13.63
C PHE A 330 -5.93 2.02 -14.89
N GLU A 331 -5.42 1.41 -15.94
CA GLU A 331 -6.20 1.23 -17.19
C GLU A 331 -7.47 0.41 -16.93
N GLU A 332 -7.38 -0.61 -16.08
CA GLU A 332 -8.48 -1.51 -15.75
C GLU A 332 -9.40 -0.99 -14.62
N VAL A 333 -8.88 -0.13 -13.74
CA VAL A 333 -9.60 0.38 -12.55
C VAL A 333 -9.33 1.86 -12.37
N GLU A 334 -10.36 2.68 -12.53
CA GLU A 334 -10.24 4.15 -12.53
C GLU A 334 -9.81 4.73 -11.17
N SER A 335 -10.25 4.13 -10.07
CA SER A 335 -10.00 4.62 -8.71
C SER A 335 -9.56 3.50 -7.77
N VAL A 336 -8.35 3.63 -7.22
CA VAL A 336 -7.80 2.74 -6.20
C VAL A 336 -7.29 3.55 -5.02
N TYR A 337 -7.67 3.13 -3.82
CA TYR A 337 -7.39 3.79 -2.55
C TYR A 337 -6.41 3.00 -1.70
N SER A 338 -5.64 3.70 -0.85
CA SER A 338 -4.86 3.05 0.20
C SER A 338 -5.77 2.44 1.28
N PRO A 339 -5.81 1.11 1.45
CA PRO A 339 -6.65 0.46 2.46
C PRO A 339 -6.40 0.97 3.87
N LYS A 340 -5.14 1.23 4.22
CA LYS A 340 -4.78 1.69 5.58
C LYS A 340 -5.38 3.06 5.89
N SER A 341 -5.31 3.98 4.95
CA SER A 341 -5.82 5.34 5.13
C SER A 341 -7.34 5.34 5.24
N VAL A 342 -8.02 4.62 4.32
CA VAL A 342 -9.47 4.47 4.36
C VAL A 342 -9.95 3.80 5.65
N VAL A 343 -9.38 2.65 6.03
CA VAL A 343 -9.75 1.93 7.26
C VAL A 343 -9.53 2.80 8.50
N SER A 344 -8.41 3.53 8.57
CA SER A 344 -8.12 4.41 9.71
C SER A 344 -9.13 5.55 9.79
N CYS A 345 -9.46 6.16 8.66
CA CYS A 345 -10.47 7.22 8.58
C CYS A 345 -11.85 6.73 9.03
N MET A 346 -12.30 5.58 8.51
CA MET A 346 -13.60 4.99 8.87
C MET A 346 -13.70 4.66 10.36
N ARG A 347 -12.66 4.05 10.94
CA ARG A 347 -12.63 3.68 12.36
C ARG A 347 -12.59 4.88 13.30
N LEU A 348 -11.92 5.96 12.91
CA LEU A 348 -11.78 7.16 13.74
C LEU A 348 -12.88 8.21 13.47
N GLY A 349 -13.67 8.04 12.40
CA GLY A 349 -14.66 9.01 11.96
C GLY A 349 -14.07 10.38 11.62
N LYS A 350 -12.79 10.43 11.21
CA LYS A 350 -12.05 11.68 11.02
C LYS A 350 -11.14 11.58 9.81
N LEU A 351 -11.21 12.59 8.93
CA LEU A 351 -10.22 12.81 7.88
C LEU A 351 -8.89 13.22 8.47
N GLY A 352 -7.80 12.78 7.89
CA GLY A 352 -6.46 13.13 8.35
C GLY A 352 -5.37 12.35 7.59
N ASN A 353 -4.13 12.71 7.84
CA ASN A 353 -3.00 12.02 7.27
C ASN A 353 -2.68 10.76 8.10
N TYR A 354 -2.88 9.60 7.51
CA TYR A 354 -2.56 8.28 8.08
C TYR A 354 -1.37 7.62 7.39
N TRP A 355 -0.91 8.22 6.28
CA TRP A 355 0.25 7.75 5.52
C TRP A 355 1.54 7.86 6.34
N ASN A 356 1.78 8.99 6.99
CA ASN A 356 3.02 9.27 7.71
C ASN A 356 3.20 8.54 9.06
N GLN A 357 2.21 7.80 9.53
CA GLN A 357 2.33 7.06 10.79
C GLN A 357 3.42 5.96 10.78
N THR A 358 4.02 5.64 9.65
CA THR A 358 5.06 4.60 9.49
C THR A 358 6.16 4.95 8.48
N GLU A 359 5.99 5.97 7.66
CA GLU A 359 7.03 6.56 6.82
C GLU A 359 7.10 8.04 7.13
N THR A 360 8.30 8.54 7.36
CA THR A 360 8.51 9.96 7.57
C THR A 360 8.63 10.65 6.22
N PHE A 361 8.20 11.90 6.11
CA PHE A 361 8.44 12.76 4.94
C PHE A 361 9.94 12.86 4.58
N GLU A 362 10.83 12.49 5.50
CA GLU A 362 12.28 12.40 5.28
C GLU A 362 12.64 11.45 4.12
N ALA A 363 11.87 10.37 3.94
CA ALA A 363 12.08 9.47 2.81
C ALA A 363 11.80 10.16 1.46
N LEU A 364 10.75 10.98 1.39
CA LEU A 364 10.40 11.79 0.22
C LEU A 364 11.42 12.91 0.02
N GLN A 365 11.86 13.57 1.10
CA GLN A 365 12.82 14.66 1.08
C GLN A 365 14.12 14.28 0.36
N ILE A 366 14.65 13.07 0.62
CA ILE A 366 15.88 12.59 -0.03
C ILE A 366 15.78 12.67 -1.56
N TYR A 367 14.64 12.33 -2.14
CA TYR A 367 14.43 12.34 -3.59
C TYR A 367 14.19 13.75 -4.13
N ILE A 368 13.46 14.58 -3.38
CA ILE A 368 13.24 15.99 -3.72
C ILE A 368 14.57 16.77 -3.72
N ASP A 369 15.43 16.51 -2.74
CA ASP A 369 16.71 17.22 -2.57
C ASP A 369 17.78 16.77 -3.59
N MET A 370 17.54 15.72 -4.40
CA MET A 370 18.42 15.34 -5.50
C MET A 370 18.55 16.43 -6.58
N ASN A 371 17.58 17.33 -6.65
CA ASN A 371 17.59 18.56 -7.45
C ASN A 371 18.00 18.36 -8.91
N PHE A 372 17.46 17.32 -9.57
CA PHE A 372 17.59 17.19 -11.02
C PHE A 372 16.97 18.40 -11.72
N GLU A 373 17.56 18.79 -12.87
CA GLU A 373 17.02 19.89 -13.67
C GLU A 373 15.57 19.62 -14.05
N GLY A 374 14.65 20.53 -13.69
CA GLY A 374 13.20 20.38 -13.90
C GLY A 374 12.42 19.80 -12.71
N LEU A 375 12.98 18.90 -11.93
CA LEU A 375 12.27 18.18 -10.86
C LEU A 375 11.56 19.10 -9.85
N ARG A 376 12.20 20.21 -9.48
CA ARG A 376 11.60 21.18 -8.56
C ARG A 376 10.35 21.83 -9.12
N ASP A 377 10.41 22.22 -10.38
CA ASP A 377 9.31 22.91 -11.07
C ASP A 377 8.14 21.93 -11.28
N ASP A 378 8.44 20.68 -11.62
CA ASP A 378 7.46 19.61 -11.74
C ASP A 378 6.73 19.32 -10.43
N ILE A 379 7.47 19.25 -9.32
CA ILE A 379 6.86 19.05 -8.00
C ILE A 379 5.97 20.23 -7.63
N LEU A 380 6.40 21.46 -7.88
CA LEU A 380 5.59 22.65 -7.61
C LEU A 380 4.33 22.69 -8.47
N SER A 381 4.42 22.34 -9.74
CA SER A 381 3.29 22.21 -10.66
C SER A 381 2.30 21.16 -10.15
N MET A 382 2.77 20.01 -9.70
CA MET A 382 1.91 18.95 -9.13
C MET A 382 1.28 19.35 -7.78
N ILE A 383 1.98 20.09 -6.92
CA ILE A 383 1.40 20.66 -5.69
C ILE A 383 0.28 21.65 -6.04
N ALA A 384 0.47 22.42 -7.09
CA ALA A 384 -0.55 23.31 -7.61
C ALA A 384 -1.76 22.57 -8.20
N GLY A 385 -1.63 21.28 -8.54
CA GLY A 385 -2.71 20.40 -9.02
C GLY A 385 -2.63 20.07 -10.50
N GLU A 386 -1.49 20.35 -11.16
CA GLU A 386 -1.24 20.00 -12.55
C GLU A 386 -0.70 18.57 -12.69
N THR A 387 -0.64 18.11 -13.92
CA THR A 387 -0.02 16.84 -14.30
C THR A 387 1.28 17.14 -15.05
N VAL A 388 2.27 16.27 -14.88
CA VAL A 388 3.60 16.41 -15.50
C VAL A 388 3.86 15.19 -16.38
N PRO A 389 4.31 15.34 -17.63
CA PRO A 389 4.72 14.22 -18.48
C PRO A 389 5.88 13.45 -17.84
N VAL A 390 5.91 12.11 -17.98
CA VAL A 390 7.00 11.27 -17.48
C VAL A 390 7.31 10.13 -18.43
N ASN A 391 8.59 9.83 -18.59
CA ASN A 391 9.07 8.67 -19.33
C ASN A 391 9.50 7.55 -18.37
N THR A 392 8.60 6.64 -18.07
CA THR A 392 8.84 5.53 -17.12
C THR A 392 9.79 4.44 -17.64
N ARG A 393 10.20 4.50 -18.92
CA ARG A 393 11.02 3.45 -19.55
C ARG A 393 12.50 3.52 -19.19
N SER A 394 12.99 4.70 -18.82
CA SER A 394 14.40 4.93 -18.46
C SER A 394 14.76 4.35 -17.10
N PHE A 395 13.78 4.22 -16.21
CA PHE A 395 13.97 3.73 -14.85
C PHE A 395 14.40 2.25 -14.82
N THR A 396 15.51 2.00 -14.15
CA THR A 396 16.12 0.65 -14.05
C THR A 396 15.67 -0.14 -12.83
N ASN A 397 14.63 0.34 -12.13
CA ASN A 397 14.11 -0.24 -10.88
C ASN A 397 15.19 -0.26 -9.76
N ASP A 398 16.03 0.76 -9.70
CA ASP A 398 17.11 0.93 -8.72
C ASP A 398 16.89 2.23 -7.92
N MET A 399 17.11 2.18 -6.61
CA MET A 399 16.97 3.34 -5.72
C MET A 399 18.20 4.24 -5.67
N THR A 400 19.24 3.96 -6.44
CA THR A 400 20.54 4.68 -6.36
C THR A 400 21.08 5.15 -7.70
N THR A 401 20.55 4.64 -8.81
CA THR A 401 21.04 4.95 -10.15
C THR A 401 20.02 5.80 -10.91
N PHE A 402 19.90 7.07 -10.52
CA PHE A 402 19.07 8.06 -11.21
C PHE A 402 19.92 8.82 -12.22
N ARG A 403 19.41 9.01 -13.43
CA ARG A 403 20.06 9.74 -14.54
C ARG A 403 19.32 11.02 -14.89
N THR A 404 18.00 11.00 -14.71
CA THR A 404 17.09 12.09 -15.07
C THR A 404 16.02 12.26 -13.98
N GLU A 405 15.28 13.35 -14.04
CA GLU A 405 14.09 13.58 -13.23
C GLU A 405 13.06 12.47 -13.41
N ASP A 406 12.88 11.96 -14.65
CA ASP A 406 11.97 10.86 -14.98
C ASP A 406 12.21 9.61 -14.12
N ASP A 407 13.47 9.28 -13.82
CA ASP A 407 13.82 8.14 -12.98
C ASP A 407 13.34 8.35 -11.55
N VAL A 408 13.47 9.57 -11.01
CA VAL A 408 12.98 9.94 -9.68
C VAL A 408 11.46 9.93 -9.65
N LEU A 409 10.80 10.55 -10.63
CA LEU A 409 9.34 10.57 -10.73
C LEU A 409 8.78 9.15 -10.83
N THR A 410 9.43 8.28 -11.62
CA THR A 410 9.04 6.87 -11.74
C THR A 410 9.18 6.10 -10.42
N LEU A 411 10.27 6.31 -9.69
CA LEU A 411 10.41 5.74 -8.35
C LEU A 411 9.29 6.23 -7.41
N LEU A 412 8.96 7.50 -7.45
CA LEU A 412 7.89 8.08 -6.61
C LEU A 412 6.51 7.50 -6.92
N ILE A 413 6.25 7.05 -8.18
CA ILE A 413 5.04 6.27 -8.52
C ILE A 413 5.05 4.94 -7.73
N HIS A 414 6.14 4.17 -7.80
CA HIS A 414 6.23 2.87 -7.13
C HIS A 414 6.17 2.98 -5.60
N LEU A 415 6.70 4.07 -5.03
CA LEU A 415 6.60 4.37 -3.60
C LEU A 415 5.20 4.87 -3.18
N GLY A 416 4.36 5.25 -4.14
CA GLY A 416 3.00 5.76 -3.90
C GLY A 416 2.91 7.24 -3.57
N TYR A 417 3.97 8.00 -3.80
CA TYR A 417 3.94 9.46 -3.68
C TYR A 417 3.37 10.15 -4.92
N LEU A 418 3.31 9.46 -6.06
CA LEU A 418 2.70 9.95 -7.29
C LEU A 418 1.67 8.96 -7.83
N GLY A 419 0.58 9.50 -8.36
CA GLY A 419 -0.32 8.80 -9.26
C GLY A 419 0.21 8.85 -10.69
N TYR A 420 -0.08 7.82 -11.49
CA TYR A 420 0.29 7.75 -12.90
C TYR A 420 -0.95 7.58 -13.76
N ARG A 421 -1.05 8.38 -14.82
CA ARG A 421 -2.12 8.29 -15.80
C ARG A 421 -1.57 7.65 -17.08
N TYR A 422 -2.00 6.42 -17.34
CA TYR A 422 -1.50 5.63 -18.46
C TYR A 422 -1.82 6.28 -19.82
N ALA A 423 -3.01 6.85 -19.99
CA ALA A 423 -3.52 7.38 -21.25
C ALA A 423 -2.64 8.50 -21.85
N ASP A 424 -2.17 9.40 -21.03
CA ASP A 424 -1.36 10.57 -21.43
C ASP A 424 0.08 10.54 -20.89
N LYS A 425 0.44 9.48 -20.17
CA LYS A 425 1.77 9.26 -19.56
C LYS A 425 2.21 10.43 -18.67
N THR A 426 1.29 10.84 -17.82
CA THR A 426 1.56 11.92 -16.87
C THR A 426 1.53 11.43 -15.42
N VAL A 427 2.22 12.16 -14.55
CA VAL A 427 2.20 11.97 -13.11
C VAL A 427 1.56 13.15 -12.42
N PHE A 428 1.03 12.92 -11.23
CA PHE A 428 0.39 13.93 -10.40
C PHE A 428 0.40 13.51 -8.93
N ILE A 429 0.24 14.45 -8.03
CA ILE A 429 0.04 14.14 -6.60
C ILE A 429 -1.37 13.61 -6.41
N PRO A 430 -1.54 12.34 -5.97
CA PRO A 430 -2.82 11.64 -6.07
C PRO A 430 -3.94 12.24 -5.21
N ASN A 431 -3.62 12.74 -4.02
CA ASN A 431 -4.64 13.17 -3.08
C ASN A 431 -4.09 14.13 -2.02
N GLU A 432 -4.97 14.61 -1.14
CA GLU A 432 -4.62 15.59 -0.11
C GLU A 432 -3.72 15.00 0.99
N GLU A 433 -3.84 13.70 1.27
CA GLU A 433 -2.98 13.01 2.22
C GLU A 433 -1.50 13.07 1.76
N ILE A 434 -1.24 12.66 0.52
CA ILE A 434 0.11 12.66 -0.07
C ILE A 434 0.60 14.09 -0.32
N ARG A 435 -0.29 15.01 -0.73
CA ARG A 435 0.07 16.42 -0.90
C ARG A 435 0.62 17.02 0.40
N SER A 436 0.05 16.66 1.54
CA SER A 436 0.54 17.12 2.83
C SER A 436 1.95 16.61 3.17
N GLU A 437 2.35 15.44 2.65
CA GLU A 437 3.71 14.93 2.77
C GLU A 437 4.71 15.77 1.98
N TYR A 438 4.38 16.13 0.72
CA TYR A 438 5.22 17.04 -0.08
C TYR A 438 5.42 18.38 0.60
N VAL A 439 4.35 18.97 1.12
CA VAL A 439 4.44 20.26 1.84
C VAL A 439 5.30 20.14 3.10
N SER A 440 5.18 19.05 3.83
CA SER A 440 6.01 18.79 5.01
C SER A 440 7.49 18.60 4.65
N ALA A 441 7.78 17.86 3.58
CA ALA A 441 9.13 17.66 3.07
C ALA A 441 9.77 18.98 2.62
N ILE A 442 9.03 19.81 1.87
CA ILE A 442 9.48 21.13 1.41
C ILE A 442 9.72 22.08 2.59
N ALA A 443 8.92 21.99 3.65
CA ALA A 443 9.06 22.86 4.82
C ALA A 443 10.39 22.70 5.58
N VAL A 444 11.06 21.56 5.43
CA VAL A 444 12.37 21.24 6.05
C VAL A 444 13.52 21.18 5.03
N SER A 445 13.23 21.15 3.74
CA SER A 445 14.25 21.19 2.68
C SER A 445 14.80 22.60 2.48
N ASP A 446 15.86 22.71 1.66
CA ASP A 446 16.50 23.99 1.31
C ASP A 446 15.65 24.86 0.32
N TRP A 447 14.34 24.58 0.24
CA TRP A 447 13.35 25.33 -0.53
C TRP A 447 12.75 26.50 0.28
N GLY A 448 13.59 27.20 1.05
CA GLY A 448 13.19 28.18 2.06
C GLY A 448 12.18 29.22 1.61
N GLU A 449 12.23 29.63 0.34
CA GLU A 449 11.31 30.60 -0.23
C GLU A 449 9.92 30.02 -0.48
N VAL A 450 9.84 28.84 -1.10
CA VAL A 450 8.55 28.13 -1.30
C VAL A 450 7.90 27.81 0.06
N SER A 451 8.71 27.42 1.03
CA SER A 451 8.24 27.17 2.41
C SER A 451 7.62 28.43 3.04
N LYS A 452 8.16 29.63 2.77
CA LYS A 452 7.58 30.90 3.22
C LYS A 452 6.22 31.17 2.56
N ALA A 453 6.11 30.98 1.22
CA ALA A 453 4.86 31.16 0.49
C ALA A 453 3.76 30.28 1.06
N LEU A 454 4.06 29.00 1.31
CA LEU A 454 3.12 28.05 1.91
C LEU A 454 2.68 28.47 3.33
N LYS A 455 3.62 28.98 4.15
CA LYS A 455 3.29 29.48 5.51
C LYS A 455 2.43 30.75 5.45
N ASN A 456 2.73 31.66 4.53
CA ASN A 456 2.00 32.93 4.38
C ASN A 456 0.63 32.73 3.71
N SER A 457 0.37 31.57 3.13
CA SER A 457 -0.90 31.29 2.42
C SER A 457 -2.14 31.39 3.31
N ALA A 458 -2.01 31.13 4.62
CA ALA A 458 -3.12 31.31 5.57
C ALA A 458 -3.49 32.79 5.74
N ASP A 459 -2.50 33.68 5.80
CA ASP A 459 -2.71 35.12 5.93
C ASP A 459 -3.32 35.71 4.65
N THR A 460 -2.87 35.23 3.49
CA THR A 460 -3.44 35.61 2.19
C THR A 460 -4.91 35.20 2.06
N LEU A 461 -5.25 33.98 2.47
CA LEU A 461 -6.63 33.51 2.51
C LEU A 461 -7.49 34.34 3.47
N GLN A 462 -6.97 34.64 4.65
CA GLN A 462 -7.66 35.48 5.61
C GLN A 462 -7.91 36.90 5.07
N ALA A 463 -6.95 37.44 4.31
CA ALA A 463 -7.09 38.73 3.64
C ALA A 463 -8.20 38.71 2.60
N ILE A 464 -8.38 37.62 1.85
CA ILE A 464 -9.52 37.43 0.93
C ILE A 464 -10.85 37.50 1.69
N TRP A 465 -10.99 36.72 2.78
CA TRP A 465 -12.22 36.71 3.56
C TRP A 465 -12.59 38.07 4.15
N GLN A 466 -11.60 38.91 4.35
CA GLN A 466 -11.76 40.26 4.92
C GLN A 466 -11.80 41.37 3.86
N GLY A 467 -11.73 41.03 2.58
CA GLY A 467 -11.77 41.99 1.47
C GLY A 467 -10.54 42.90 1.40
N ARG A 468 -9.39 42.47 1.92
CA ARG A 468 -8.15 43.26 1.96
C ARG A 468 -7.33 43.07 0.69
N GLU A 469 -7.73 43.73 -0.40
CA GLU A 469 -7.21 43.59 -1.75
C GLU A 469 -5.67 43.76 -1.84
N GLU A 470 -5.11 44.80 -1.20
CA GLU A 470 -3.68 45.07 -1.20
C GLU A 470 -2.85 43.94 -0.51
N GLN A 471 -3.39 43.37 0.59
CA GLN A 471 -2.71 42.30 1.29
C GLN A 471 -2.74 40.99 0.48
N VAL A 472 -3.81 40.76 -0.25
CA VAL A 472 -3.90 39.61 -1.17
C VAL A 472 -2.90 39.76 -2.31
N ALA A 473 -2.84 40.95 -2.95
CA ALA A 473 -1.89 41.23 -4.00
C ALA A 473 -0.41 41.09 -3.53
N GLU A 474 -0.12 41.51 -2.31
CA GLU A 474 1.21 41.36 -1.70
C GLU A 474 1.53 39.89 -1.40
N GLY A 475 0.60 39.10 -0.85
CA GLY A 475 0.79 37.67 -0.62
C GLY A 475 1.07 36.91 -1.92
N ILE A 476 0.37 37.26 -3.01
CA ILE A 476 0.60 36.68 -4.34
C ILE A 476 1.96 37.13 -4.88
N ARG A 477 2.34 38.40 -4.71
CA ARG A 477 3.64 38.92 -5.11
C ARG A 477 4.79 38.17 -4.43
N GLN A 478 4.68 37.91 -3.14
CA GLN A 478 5.67 37.11 -2.39
C GLN A 478 5.77 35.69 -2.95
N ALA A 479 4.65 35.02 -3.18
CA ALA A 479 4.63 33.69 -3.79
C ALA A 479 5.26 33.70 -5.20
N HIS A 480 5.01 34.76 -5.98
CA HIS A 480 5.61 34.92 -7.31
C HIS A 480 7.14 35.09 -7.25
N PHE A 481 7.66 35.94 -6.36
CA PHE A 481 9.10 36.13 -6.21
C PHE A 481 9.79 34.79 -5.85
N GLU A 482 9.12 33.94 -5.11
CA GLU A 482 9.62 32.66 -4.63
C GLU A 482 9.53 31.56 -5.71
N THR A 483 8.67 31.74 -6.72
CA THR A 483 8.53 30.85 -7.88
C THR A 483 9.17 31.39 -9.17
N SER A 484 9.97 32.46 -9.08
CA SER A 484 10.51 33.21 -10.24
C SER A 484 11.45 32.41 -11.15
N HIS A 485 11.84 31.19 -10.79
CA HIS A 485 12.59 30.27 -11.65
C HIS A 485 11.71 29.57 -12.69
N LEU A 486 10.39 29.48 -12.45
CA LEU A 486 9.42 29.10 -13.48
C LEU A 486 9.44 30.18 -14.58
N GLN A 487 9.47 29.77 -15.85
CA GLN A 487 9.33 30.71 -16.95
C GLN A 487 7.95 31.39 -16.88
N TYR A 488 7.88 32.52 -16.21
CA TYR A 488 6.66 33.27 -15.95
C TYR A 488 6.23 34.02 -17.22
N ASN A 489 5.62 33.29 -18.16
CA ASN A 489 5.34 33.80 -19.49
C ASN A 489 3.85 33.84 -19.86
N ASP A 490 2.98 33.26 -19.05
CA ASP A 490 1.56 33.11 -19.39
C ASP A 490 0.61 33.05 -18.17
N GLU A 491 -0.67 32.92 -18.44
CA GLU A 491 -1.74 32.80 -17.47
C GLU A 491 -1.64 31.53 -16.60
N ASN A 492 -1.00 30.47 -17.11
CA ASN A 492 -0.77 29.22 -16.38
C ASN A 492 0.22 29.41 -15.22
N ALA A 493 1.34 30.09 -15.47
CA ALA A 493 2.31 30.41 -14.44
C ALA A 493 1.70 31.26 -13.31
N LEU A 494 0.79 32.17 -13.64
CA LEU A 494 0.02 32.93 -12.65
C LEU A 494 -0.89 32.01 -11.82
N SER A 495 -1.53 31.03 -12.45
CA SER A 495 -2.39 30.03 -11.79
C SER A 495 -1.60 29.21 -10.76
N TYR A 496 -0.36 28.81 -11.04
CA TYR A 496 0.51 28.12 -10.08
C TYR A 496 0.84 28.98 -8.87
N THR A 497 1.27 30.21 -9.12
CA THR A 497 1.60 31.18 -8.06
C THR A 497 0.41 31.36 -7.11
N ILE A 498 -0.79 31.52 -7.64
CA ILE A 498 -2.01 31.68 -6.84
C ILE A 498 -2.35 30.43 -6.06
N SER A 499 -2.16 29.26 -6.64
CA SER A 499 -2.37 27.98 -5.93
C SER A 499 -1.46 27.82 -4.73
N LEU A 500 -0.21 28.30 -4.82
CA LEU A 500 0.73 28.33 -3.68
C LEU A 500 0.34 29.43 -2.68
N ALA A 501 0.03 30.64 -3.15
CA ALA A 501 -0.38 31.76 -2.31
C ALA A 501 -1.68 31.47 -1.51
N LEU A 502 -2.54 30.58 -2.02
CA LEU A 502 -3.80 30.18 -1.41
C LEU A 502 -3.79 28.71 -0.98
N TYR A 503 -2.62 28.11 -0.78
CA TYR A 503 -2.52 26.70 -0.39
C TYR A 503 -3.38 26.36 0.84
N ALA A 504 -3.37 27.22 1.86
CA ALA A 504 -4.16 27.05 3.08
C ALA A 504 -5.67 26.95 2.85
N ALA A 505 -6.18 27.41 1.70
CA ALA A 505 -7.59 27.25 1.35
C ALA A 505 -8.03 25.78 1.29
N ARG A 506 -7.13 24.87 0.97
CA ARG A 506 -7.39 23.41 0.95
C ARG A 506 -7.85 22.84 2.28
N ASN A 507 -7.56 23.50 3.40
CA ASN A 507 -8.07 23.11 4.72
C ASN A 507 -9.57 23.33 4.88
N PHE A 508 -10.16 24.23 4.11
CA PHE A 508 -11.53 24.69 4.25
C PHE A 508 -12.41 24.39 3.03
N TYR A 509 -11.78 24.24 1.86
CA TYR A 509 -12.44 24.19 0.57
C TYR A 509 -12.09 22.92 -0.22
N THR A 510 -13.02 22.49 -1.05
CA THR A 510 -12.73 21.69 -2.25
C THR A 510 -12.38 22.68 -3.36
N VAL A 511 -11.26 22.46 -4.05
CA VAL A 511 -10.75 23.34 -5.10
C VAL A 511 -11.06 22.73 -6.46
N HIS A 512 -11.73 23.51 -7.32
CA HIS A 512 -12.01 23.13 -8.69
C HIS A 512 -11.31 24.11 -9.63
N ARG A 513 -10.58 23.58 -10.61
CA ARG A 513 -10.01 24.38 -11.71
C ARG A 513 -10.88 24.21 -12.94
N GLU A 514 -10.99 25.25 -13.75
CA GLU A 514 -11.80 25.26 -14.96
C GLU A 514 -13.24 24.76 -14.73
N LEU A 515 -13.83 25.17 -13.61
CA LEU A 515 -15.21 24.77 -13.30
C LEU A 515 -16.17 25.36 -14.32
N SER A 516 -16.91 24.48 -15.02
CA SER A 516 -17.96 24.90 -15.94
C SER A 516 -19.05 25.66 -15.20
N GLY A 517 -19.30 26.90 -15.60
CA GLY A 517 -20.33 27.76 -15.04
C GLY A 517 -20.97 28.65 -16.12
N GLY A 518 -22.29 28.66 -16.21
CA GLY A 518 -22.98 29.56 -17.14
C GLY A 518 -22.52 29.47 -18.59
N LYS A 519 -21.81 30.49 -19.08
CA LYS A 519 -21.34 30.62 -20.48
C LYS A 519 -19.84 30.37 -20.67
N GLY A 520 -19.16 29.71 -19.71
CA GLY A 520 -17.74 29.44 -19.78
C GLY A 520 -17.20 28.69 -18.56
N PHE A 521 -15.91 28.79 -18.35
CA PHE A 521 -15.21 28.16 -17.23
C PHE A 521 -14.58 29.25 -16.35
N ALA A 522 -14.71 29.10 -15.03
CA ALA A 522 -13.98 29.91 -14.05
C ALA A 522 -12.61 29.29 -13.83
N ASP A 523 -11.55 30.11 -13.74
CA ASP A 523 -10.18 29.62 -13.63
C ASP A 523 -9.97 28.77 -12.36
N ILE A 524 -10.40 29.27 -11.18
CA ILE A 524 -10.33 28.54 -9.93
C ILE A 524 -11.57 28.82 -9.08
N VAL A 525 -12.21 27.77 -8.57
CA VAL A 525 -13.36 27.87 -7.67
C VAL A 525 -13.07 27.11 -6.37
N TYR A 526 -13.32 27.78 -5.26
CA TYR A 526 -13.19 27.23 -3.93
C TYR A 526 -14.57 27.03 -3.31
N VAL A 527 -15.00 25.77 -3.18
CA VAL A 527 -16.30 25.39 -2.61
C VAL A 527 -16.11 24.98 -1.16
N PRO A 528 -16.77 25.65 -0.18
CA PRO A 528 -16.61 25.29 1.23
C PRO A 528 -17.02 23.84 1.50
N ARG A 529 -16.19 23.12 2.26
CA ARG A 529 -16.55 21.77 2.72
C ARG A 529 -17.70 21.85 3.73
N LYS A 530 -18.51 20.80 3.83
CA LYS A 530 -19.69 20.74 4.71
C LYS A 530 -19.46 21.20 6.15
N ARG A 531 -18.25 21.05 6.67
CA ARG A 531 -17.87 21.50 8.04
C ARG A 531 -17.59 23.00 8.14
N PHE A 532 -17.45 23.69 7.02
CA PHE A 532 -17.01 25.09 6.93
C PHE A 532 -17.95 25.94 6.09
N LEU A 533 -19.26 25.65 6.13
CA LEU A 533 -20.29 26.41 5.42
C LEU A 533 -20.43 27.86 5.92
N ASP A 534 -19.80 28.21 7.03
CA ASP A 534 -19.63 29.57 7.52
C ASP A 534 -18.64 30.40 6.68
N LYS A 535 -17.78 29.74 5.88
CA LYS A 535 -16.83 30.41 4.99
C LYS A 535 -17.48 30.74 3.65
N PRO A 536 -17.10 31.87 3.01
CA PRO A 536 -17.61 32.21 1.69
C PRO A 536 -17.08 31.25 0.62
N ALA A 537 -17.89 30.88 -0.36
CA ALA A 537 -17.37 30.31 -1.58
C ALA A 537 -16.59 31.38 -2.36
N LEU A 538 -15.52 30.98 -3.10
CA LEU A 538 -14.70 31.93 -3.85
C LEU A 538 -14.70 31.55 -5.34
N VAL A 539 -14.90 32.52 -6.20
CA VAL A 539 -14.68 32.41 -7.65
C VAL A 539 -13.51 33.32 -8.00
N VAL A 540 -12.43 32.72 -8.44
CA VAL A 540 -11.18 33.43 -8.79
C VAL A 540 -11.01 33.42 -10.29
N GLU A 541 -10.80 34.60 -10.88
CA GLU A 541 -10.51 34.79 -12.29
C GLU A 541 -9.17 35.50 -12.43
N LEU A 542 -8.36 35.01 -13.35
CA LEU A 542 -7.00 35.49 -13.59
C LEU A 542 -6.92 36.34 -14.84
N LYS A 543 -6.05 37.33 -14.82
CA LYS A 543 -5.75 38.15 -15.98
C LYS A 543 -4.27 38.41 -16.07
N TRP A 544 -3.80 38.44 -17.28
CA TRP A 544 -2.41 38.74 -17.62
C TRP A 544 -2.37 40.00 -18.51
N ASP A 545 -1.55 41.00 -18.11
CA ASP A 545 -1.43 42.28 -18.79
C ASP A 545 -2.79 43.00 -19.07
N LYS A 546 -3.75 42.84 -18.15
CA LYS A 546 -5.08 43.48 -18.21
C LYS A 546 -5.34 44.27 -16.92
N ASN A 547 -6.49 44.06 -16.27
CA ASN A 547 -6.78 44.60 -14.95
C ASN A 547 -7.67 43.64 -14.13
N ALA A 548 -7.65 43.81 -12.81
CA ALA A 548 -8.40 42.96 -11.88
C ALA A 548 -9.93 43.22 -11.94
N GLU A 549 -10.34 44.42 -12.26
CA GLU A 549 -11.74 44.81 -12.48
C GLU A 549 -12.34 44.05 -13.67
N GLY A 550 -11.56 43.89 -14.75
CA GLY A 550 -11.94 43.12 -15.93
C GLY A 550 -12.14 41.63 -15.62
N ALA A 551 -11.39 41.09 -14.67
CA ALA A 551 -11.61 39.74 -14.18
C ALA A 551 -12.98 39.61 -13.48
N ILE A 552 -13.30 40.53 -12.58
CA ILE A 552 -14.62 40.56 -11.91
C ILE A 552 -15.76 40.70 -12.93
N GLN A 553 -15.59 41.60 -13.91
CA GLN A 553 -16.59 41.78 -14.97
C GLN A 553 -16.82 40.48 -15.75
N GLN A 554 -15.75 39.76 -16.10
CA GLN A 554 -15.87 38.46 -16.79
C GLN A 554 -16.62 37.42 -15.96
N ILE A 555 -16.36 37.29 -14.65
CA ILE A 555 -17.12 36.38 -13.77
C ILE A 555 -18.61 36.67 -13.85
N LYS A 556 -19.00 37.96 -13.85
CA LYS A 556 -20.40 38.39 -13.92
C LYS A 556 -21.02 38.12 -15.29
N GLU A 557 -20.33 38.49 -16.38
CA GLU A 557 -20.83 38.32 -17.76
C GLU A 557 -21.00 36.87 -18.18
N LYS A 558 -20.09 36.01 -17.71
CA LYS A 558 -20.09 34.56 -17.99
C LYS A 558 -20.99 33.77 -17.04
N GLU A 559 -21.56 34.42 -16.04
CA GLU A 559 -22.49 33.80 -15.07
C GLU A 559 -21.88 32.59 -14.34
N TYR A 560 -20.56 32.62 -14.02
CA TYR A 560 -19.86 31.51 -13.36
C TYR A 560 -20.50 31.15 -12.00
N CYS A 561 -21.14 32.09 -11.34
CA CYS A 561 -21.81 31.87 -10.06
C CYS A 561 -23.09 31.00 -10.16
N ARG A 562 -23.53 30.62 -11.38
CA ARG A 562 -24.75 29.85 -11.57
C ARG A 562 -24.67 28.43 -11.01
N SER A 563 -23.49 27.82 -11.09
CA SER A 563 -23.19 26.50 -10.49
C SER A 563 -23.04 26.53 -8.97
N LEU A 564 -22.97 27.73 -8.36
CA LEU A 564 -22.80 27.96 -6.93
C LEU A 564 -24.04 28.59 -6.29
N GLU A 565 -25.23 28.35 -6.87
CA GLU A 565 -26.48 28.96 -6.40
C GLU A 565 -26.83 28.68 -4.94
N GLU A 566 -26.40 27.57 -4.39
CA GLU A 566 -26.58 27.21 -2.98
C GLU A 566 -25.78 28.09 -2.00
N TYR A 567 -24.75 28.80 -2.49
CA TYR A 567 -23.92 29.71 -1.69
C TYR A 567 -24.32 31.19 -1.84
N LYS A 568 -25.52 31.46 -2.35
CA LYS A 568 -26.03 32.83 -2.53
C LYS A 568 -26.02 33.61 -1.21
N GLY A 569 -25.37 34.75 -1.22
CA GLY A 569 -25.19 35.60 -0.03
C GLY A 569 -23.87 35.39 0.72
N ASN A 570 -23.17 34.30 0.46
CA ASN A 570 -21.82 34.04 1.01
C ASN A 570 -20.86 33.61 -0.09
N LEU A 571 -20.73 34.41 -1.15
CA LEU A 571 -19.90 34.19 -2.32
C LEU A 571 -19.06 35.44 -2.61
N LEU A 572 -17.74 35.26 -2.71
CA LEU A 572 -16.78 36.31 -3.08
C LEU A 572 -16.27 36.08 -4.50
N LEU A 573 -16.28 37.15 -5.29
CA LEU A 573 -15.63 37.23 -6.59
C LEU A 573 -14.25 37.83 -6.39
N VAL A 574 -13.21 37.15 -6.88
CA VAL A 574 -11.81 37.55 -6.71
C VAL A 574 -11.18 37.68 -8.08
N GLY A 575 -10.90 38.88 -8.51
CA GLY A 575 -10.16 39.17 -9.74
C GLY A 575 -8.69 39.43 -9.42
N ILE A 576 -7.79 38.72 -10.09
CA ILE A 576 -6.34 38.86 -9.92
C ILE A 576 -5.72 39.18 -11.28
N ASN A 577 -4.84 40.16 -11.33
CA ASN A 577 -4.10 40.50 -12.53
C ASN A 577 -2.62 40.66 -12.23
N TYR A 578 -1.78 40.24 -13.16
CA TYR A 578 -0.36 40.52 -13.19
C TYR A 578 -0.01 41.38 -14.41
N ASP A 579 0.66 42.48 -14.18
CA ASP A 579 1.21 43.37 -15.22
C ASP A 579 2.71 43.09 -15.41
N LYS A 580 3.08 42.55 -16.57
CA LYS A 580 4.45 42.14 -16.89
C LYS A 580 5.41 43.33 -16.96
N LYS A 581 4.95 44.53 -17.36
CA LYS A 581 5.78 45.72 -17.53
C LYS A 581 6.18 46.32 -16.19
N THR A 582 5.21 46.37 -15.27
CA THR A 582 5.43 46.96 -13.93
C THR A 582 5.82 45.88 -12.90
N GLN A 583 5.65 44.60 -13.22
CA GLN A 583 5.84 43.47 -12.32
C GLN A 583 4.95 43.55 -11.07
N VAL A 584 3.77 44.11 -11.20
CA VAL A 584 2.83 44.35 -10.11
C VAL A 584 1.61 43.40 -10.22
N HIS A 585 1.29 42.78 -9.10
CA HIS A 585 0.01 42.09 -8.93
C HIS A 585 -1.03 43.07 -8.42
N THR A 586 -2.26 42.93 -8.92
CA THR A 586 -3.42 43.67 -8.43
C THR A 586 -4.54 42.69 -8.14
N CYS A 587 -5.30 42.96 -7.10
CA CYS A 587 -6.44 42.16 -6.69
C CYS A 587 -7.69 43.04 -6.53
N LYS A 588 -8.83 42.50 -6.92
CA LYS A 588 -10.15 43.08 -6.69
C LYS A 588 -11.06 42.05 -6.08
N ILE A 589 -11.78 42.40 -5.02
CA ILE A 589 -12.67 41.50 -4.30
C ILE A 589 -14.06 42.14 -4.22
N GLU A 590 -15.07 41.42 -4.68
CA GLU A 590 -16.47 41.84 -4.56
C GLU A 590 -17.34 40.75 -3.96
N GLN A 591 -18.26 41.12 -3.09
CA GLN A 591 -19.31 40.20 -2.63
C GLN A 591 -20.40 40.06 -3.70
N TYR A 592 -20.65 38.82 -4.12
CA TYR A 592 -21.71 38.56 -5.09
C TYR A 592 -23.08 38.86 -4.47
N ARG A 593 -23.81 39.84 -5.03
CA ARG A 593 -25.19 40.14 -4.72
C ARG A 593 -26.01 39.91 -5.98
N LYS A 594 -27.00 39.00 -5.91
CA LYS A 594 -27.94 38.86 -7.01
C LYS A 594 -28.72 40.14 -7.10
N GLU A 595 -28.71 40.84 -8.24
CA GLU A 595 -29.66 41.89 -8.52
C GLU A 595 -31.05 41.25 -8.51
N GLU A 596 -31.91 41.67 -7.59
CA GLU A 596 -33.33 41.33 -7.64
C GLU A 596 -33.86 41.93 -8.94
N SER A 597 -34.25 41.07 -9.89
CA SER A 597 -34.96 41.50 -11.08
C SER A 597 -36.26 42.15 -10.61
N ILE A 598 -36.32 43.48 -10.78
CA ILE A 598 -37.55 44.28 -10.57
C ILE A 598 -38.59 43.85 -11.56
#